data_f6a1fb18b1a8988d52b1f2ef5a6464e3
#
_entry.id   f6a1fb18b1a8988d52b1f2ef5a6464e3
#
_cell.length_a   1.000
_cell.length_b   1.000
_cell.length_c   1.000
_cell.angle_alpha   90.00
_cell.angle_beta   90.00
_cell.angle_gamma   90.00
#
_symmetry.space_group_name_H-M   'P 1'
#
loop_
_entity.id
_entity.type
_entity.pdbx_description
1 polymer ?
#
loop_
_entity_poly.entity_id
_entity_poly.type
_entity_poly.pdbx_seq_one_letter_code
_entity_poly.pdbx_strand_id
1 'polypeptide(L)'
;MLIKRIRSKIYEWRNMIGMIAWDVVLGAALVFFLNLALLNVSNLLLKVALMAFTIAIIAFSIVVKYVLFYQKTGVDDITGGKNKREFEKIASILLQGEGDFALVYANIDRFKLVNELYSDEEGDRVLREVHRLIDEEILNWDEASGRIMADNFGMLLRVHSMKKLEHRLNRLNEQLSLLTDIQGTSYGLRLLFGVYFVEDKTMPVSAMLERANLALKKTLQMPQQLKKIGVYDEKEHRKLEREKHLEMRMEQALKDGEFIPYLQPKYELTHETIAGAEALVRWVSPEEGMIFPGEFIPLFEKNGFIVELDLFMFEQVCKMIENWYHNGYRIIPVSVNMSRGHFLVPNFFDRYREILQRYDVPEGSIEIELTESLFFNEISEMTELVNKIHEAGMKCSIDDFGSGYSSLNMLKDIKVDALKLDRVFFVETEEDKRGKDIINSILHLAQNLHLKTISEGVEIRSQVEYLKAMDCDYIQG
;
A
#
# COMPACT_ATOMS: atom_id res chain seq x y z
N MET A 1 -2.94 -27.66 7.04
CA MET A 1 -3.14 -26.90 8.29
C MET A 1 -4.63 -26.73 8.66
N LEU A 2 -5.50 -26.31 7.73
CA LEU A 2 -6.95 -26.11 7.97
C LEU A 2 -7.67 -27.38 8.45
N ILE A 3 -7.39 -28.53 7.85
CA ILE A 3 -8.01 -29.84 8.18
C ILE A 3 -7.65 -30.31 9.61
N LYS A 4 -6.42 -30.08 10.08
CA LYS A 4 -6.01 -30.37 11.46
C LYS A 4 -6.77 -29.48 12.47
N ARG A 5 -6.99 -28.22 12.16
CA ARG A 5 -7.72 -27.25 12.99
C ARG A 5 -9.21 -27.57 13.10
N ILE A 6 -9.82 -27.99 11.99
CA ILE A 6 -11.22 -28.44 11.95
C ILE A 6 -11.39 -29.73 12.75
N ARG A 7 -10.48 -30.70 12.60
CA ARG A 7 -10.48 -31.94 13.40
C ARG A 7 -10.30 -31.67 14.91
N SER A 8 -9.41 -30.75 15.31
CA SER A 8 -9.23 -30.36 16.70
C SER A 8 -10.51 -29.75 17.28
N LYS A 9 -11.15 -28.80 16.59
CA LYS A 9 -12.42 -28.20 17.02
C LYS A 9 -13.55 -29.24 17.13
N ILE A 10 -13.67 -30.14 16.16
CA ILE A 10 -14.68 -31.21 16.18
C ILE A 10 -14.41 -32.16 17.38
N TYR A 11 -13.14 -32.44 17.69
CA TYR A 11 -12.75 -33.28 18.82
C TYR A 11 -13.08 -32.59 20.16
N GLU A 12 -12.83 -31.28 20.28
CA GLU A 12 -13.18 -30.48 21.47
C GLU A 12 -14.68 -30.43 21.70
N TRP A 13 -15.48 -30.17 20.66
CA TRP A 13 -16.93 -30.18 20.71
C TRP A 13 -17.49 -31.56 21.09
N ARG A 14 -16.92 -32.62 20.52
CA ARG A 14 -17.31 -34.00 20.82
C ARG A 14 -17.02 -34.37 22.29
N ASN A 15 -15.88 -33.91 22.81
CA ASN A 15 -15.53 -34.16 24.23
C ASN A 15 -16.43 -33.35 25.18
N MET A 16 -16.76 -32.10 24.84
CA MET A 16 -17.69 -31.29 25.62
C MET A 16 -19.09 -31.89 25.62
N ILE A 17 -19.62 -32.29 24.46
CA ILE A 17 -20.92 -32.96 24.37
C ILE A 17 -20.89 -34.28 25.14
N GLY A 18 -19.79 -35.04 25.06
CA GLY A 18 -19.60 -36.27 25.82
C GLY A 18 -19.62 -36.03 27.33
N MET A 19 -18.93 -34.99 27.82
CA MET A 19 -18.94 -34.64 29.25
C MET A 19 -20.32 -34.21 29.74
N ILE A 20 -21.03 -33.37 28.95
CA ILE A 20 -22.40 -32.94 29.29
C ILE A 20 -23.36 -34.14 29.27
N ALA A 21 -23.24 -35.02 28.27
CA ALA A 21 -24.05 -36.23 28.18
C ALA A 21 -23.83 -37.17 29.37
N TRP A 22 -22.57 -37.36 29.84
CA TRP A 22 -22.24 -38.11 31.02
C TRP A 22 -22.87 -37.52 32.30
N ASP A 23 -22.86 -36.19 32.45
CA ASP A 23 -23.46 -35.51 33.59
C ASP A 23 -24.99 -35.66 33.61
N VAL A 24 -25.61 -35.59 32.45
CA VAL A 24 -27.06 -35.81 32.29
C VAL A 24 -27.41 -37.26 32.64
N VAL A 25 -26.60 -38.24 32.19
CA VAL A 25 -26.82 -39.66 32.53
C VAL A 25 -26.59 -39.94 34.02
N LEU A 26 -25.51 -39.40 34.59
CA LEU A 26 -25.20 -39.53 36.01
C LEU A 26 -26.26 -38.86 36.90
N GLY A 27 -26.70 -37.65 36.47
CA GLY A 27 -27.79 -36.92 37.13
C GLY A 27 -29.11 -37.67 37.08
N ALA A 28 -29.47 -38.22 35.92
CA ALA A 28 -30.66 -39.03 35.76
C ALA A 28 -30.61 -40.30 36.62
N ALA A 29 -29.45 -40.98 36.67
CA ALA A 29 -29.25 -42.15 37.55
C ALA A 29 -29.36 -41.75 39.02
N LEU A 30 -28.78 -40.64 39.44
CA LEU A 30 -28.84 -40.16 40.84
C LEU A 30 -30.24 -39.77 41.21
N VAL A 31 -31.01 -39.12 40.35
CA VAL A 31 -32.43 -38.82 40.53
C VAL A 31 -33.26 -40.13 40.62
N PHE A 32 -32.96 -41.13 39.77
CA PHE A 32 -33.64 -42.43 39.80
C PHE A 32 -33.39 -43.18 41.10
N PHE A 33 -32.10 -43.31 41.52
CA PHE A 33 -31.78 -43.98 42.82
C PHE A 33 -32.33 -43.22 44.03
N LEU A 34 -32.33 -41.88 44.00
CA LEU A 34 -32.92 -41.06 45.04
C LEU A 34 -34.43 -41.26 45.11
N ASN A 35 -35.14 -41.35 44.00
CA ASN A 35 -36.56 -41.68 43.96
C ASN A 35 -36.83 -43.07 44.54
N LEU A 36 -36.00 -44.08 44.21
CA LEU A 36 -36.08 -45.41 44.77
C LEU A 36 -35.91 -45.39 46.32
N ALA A 37 -34.91 -44.66 46.83
CA ALA A 37 -34.66 -44.50 48.25
C ALA A 37 -35.79 -43.74 48.99
N LEU A 38 -36.44 -42.81 48.30
CA LEU A 38 -37.50 -41.97 48.79
C LEU A 38 -38.88 -42.66 48.81
N LEU A 39 -39.00 -43.84 48.17
CA LEU A 39 -40.26 -44.64 48.21
C LEU A 39 -40.73 -44.95 49.64
N ASN A 40 -39.79 -45.11 50.57
CA ASN A 40 -40.10 -45.45 52.01
C ASN A 40 -40.20 -44.22 52.95
N VAL A 41 -40.03 -42.98 52.38
CA VAL A 41 -40.11 -41.74 53.18
C VAL A 41 -41.56 -41.26 53.19
N SER A 42 -42.20 -41.21 54.31
CA SER A 42 -43.62 -40.77 54.49
C SER A 42 -43.77 -39.23 54.41
N ASN A 43 -42.70 -38.48 54.64
CA ASN A 43 -42.73 -37.00 54.68
C ASN A 43 -42.56 -36.41 53.32
N LEU A 44 -43.62 -35.82 52.73
CA LEU A 44 -43.64 -35.20 51.42
C LEU A 44 -42.67 -33.98 51.29
N LEU A 45 -42.55 -33.17 52.36
CA LEU A 45 -41.68 -32.03 52.45
C LEU A 45 -40.21 -32.44 52.32
N LEU A 46 -39.78 -33.52 52.95
CA LEU A 46 -38.45 -34.07 52.91
C LEU A 46 -38.11 -34.59 51.47
N LYS A 47 -39.12 -35.24 50.83
CA LYS A 47 -38.94 -35.68 49.42
C LYS A 47 -38.67 -34.51 48.47
N VAL A 48 -39.49 -33.47 48.57
CA VAL A 48 -39.34 -32.26 47.71
C VAL A 48 -38.00 -31.54 47.95
N ALA A 49 -37.58 -31.41 49.22
CA ALA A 49 -36.32 -30.80 49.58
C ALA A 49 -35.11 -31.58 49.05
N LEU A 50 -35.09 -32.91 49.10
CA LEU A 50 -34.04 -33.76 48.59
C LEU A 50 -33.99 -33.73 47.05
N MET A 51 -35.10 -33.70 46.34
CA MET A 51 -35.16 -33.54 44.89
C MET A 51 -34.63 -32.19 44.48
N ALA A 52 -35.04 -31.09 45.12
CA ALA A 52 -34.54 -29.73 44.85
C ALA A 52 -33.04 -29.63 45.10
N PHE A 53 -32.50 -30.21 46.15
CA PHE A 53 -31.08 -30.26 46.45
C PHE A 53 -30.28 -31.02 45.38
N THR A 54 -30.81 -32.15 44.89
CA THR A 54 -30.16 -32.94 43.82
C THR A 54 -30.12 -32.18 42.52
N ILE A 55 -31.21 -31.51 42.14
CA ILE A 55 -31.27 -30.65 40.95
C ILE A 55 -30.25 -29.50 41.05
N ALA A 56 -30.14 -28.88 42.25
CA ALA A 56 -29.19 -27.82 42.50
C ALA A 56 -27.73 -28.29 42.34
N ILE A 57 -27.38 -29.49 42.84
CA ILE A 57 -26.03 -30.08 42.66
C ILE A 57 -25.72 -30.34 41.18
N ILE A 58 -26.66 -30.88 40.41
CA ILE A 58 -26.48 -31.14 38.98
C ILE A 58 -26.29 -29.83 38.23
N ALA A 59 -27.14 -28.84 38.49
CA ALA A 59 -27.01 -27.51 37.87
C ALA A 59 -25.68 -26.86 38.23
N PHE A 60 -25.22 -26.95 39.47
CA PHE A 60 -23.91 -26.43 39.88
C PHE A 60 -22.77 -27.16 39.19
N SER A 61 -22.81 -28.49 39.06
CA SER A 61 -21.79 -29.27 38.33
C SER A 61 -21.68 -28.87 36.85
N ILE A 62 -22.82 -28.67 36.17
CA ILE A 62 -22.90 -28.24 34.80
C ILE A 62 -22.27 -26.82 34.64
N VAL A 63 -22.61 -25.89 35.54
CA VAL A 63 -22.06 -24.53 35.54
C VAL A 63 -20.55 -24.54 35.77
N VAL A 64 -20.07 -25.31 36.76
CA VAL A 64 -18.63 -25.41 37.04
C VAL A 64 -17.86 -25.98 35.85
N LYS A 65 -18.37 -27.06 35.24
CA LYS A 65 -17.73 -27.63 34.05
C LYS A 65 -17.78 -26.69 32.83
N TYR A 66 -18.87 -25.96 32.65
CA TYR A 66 -18.99 -24.93 31.61
C TYR A 66 -17.96 -23.82 31.82
N VAL A 67 -17.82 -23.33 33.07
CA VAL A 67 -16.83 -22.29 33.41
C VAL A 67 -15.39 -22.79 33.16
N LEU A 68 -15.07 -24.01 33.63
CA LEU A 68 -13.75 -24.62 33.42
C LEU A 68 -13.43 -24.85 31.94
N PHE A 69 -14.41 -25.33 31.17
CA PHE A 69 -14.28 -25.46 29.71
C PHE A 69 -14.07 -24.11 29.04
N TYR A 70 -14.81 -23.10 29.47
CA TYR A 70 -14.72 -21.73 28.93
C TYR A 70 -13.38 -21.09 29.27
N GLN A 71 -12.88 -21.26 30.50
CA GLN A 71 -11.54 -20.81 30.89
C GLN A 71 -10.44 -21.49 30.03
N LYS A 72 -10.55 -22.79 29.83
CA LYS A 72 -9.59 -23.56 29.03
C LYS A 72 -9.59 -23.14 27.52
N THR A 73 -10.72 -22.68 26.99
CA THR A 73 -10.81 -22.23 25.56
C THR A 73 -10.46 -20.77 25.35
N GLY A 74 -10.39 -19.97 26.42
CA GLY A 74 -10.07 -18.53 26.37
C GLY A 74 -8.61 -18.19 26.65
N VAL A 75 -7.81 -19.16 27.09
CA VAL A 75 -6.42 -19.00 27.50
C VAL A 75 -5.47 -19.46 26.38
N ASP A 76 -4.34 -18.79 26.22
CA ASP A 76 -3.25 -19.21 25.34
C ASP A 76 -2.36 -20.23 26.05
N ASP A 77 -2.14 -21.38 25.42
CA ASP A 77 -1.45 -22.53 26.04
C ASP A 77 0.04 -22.24 26.36
N ILE A 78 0.67 -21.29 25.70
CA ILE A 78 2.09 -20.95 25.89
C ILE A 78 2.27 -19.85 26.92
N THR A 79 1.53 -18.75 26.77
CA THR A 79 1.69 -17.57 27.63
C THR A 79 0.85 -17.60 28.91
N GLY A 80 -0.19 -18.41 28.94
CA GLY A 80 -1.18 -18.40 30.02
C GLY A 80 -2.13 -17.20 30.03
N GLY A 81 -1.92 -16.27 29.12
CA GLY A 81 -2.76 -15.08 28.95
C GLY A 81 -3.98 -15.32 28.06
N LYS A 82 -4.66 -14.25 27.69
CA LYS A 82 -5.82 -14.33 26.79
C LYS A 82 -5.36 -14.71 25.38
N ASN A 83 -6.06 -15.67 24.78
CA ASN A 83 -5.89 -15.97 23.37
C ASN A 83 -6.68 -14.96 22.49
N LYS A 84 -6.52 -15.04 21.17
CA LYS A 84 -7.18 -14.15 20.20
C LYS A 84 -8.69 -14.04 20.44
N ARG A 85 -9.37 -15.17 20.65
CA ARG A 85 -10.83 -15.21 20.80
C ARG A 85 -11.30 -14.46 22.06
N GLU A 86 -10.64 -14.69 23.19
CA GLU A 86 -10.99 -14.04 24.45
C GLU A 86 -10.61 -12.56 24.45
N PHE A 87 -9.48 -12.22 23.83
CA PHE A 87 -9.09 -10.82 23.59
C PHE A 87 -10.15 -10.07 22.77
N GLU A 88 -10.56 -10.61 21.61
CA GLU A 88 -11.59 -9.99 20.75
C GLU A 88 -12.91 -9.78 21.48
N LYS A 89 -13.31 -10.74 22.30
CA LYS A 89 -14.53 -10.66 23.09
C LYS A 89 -14.43 -9.56 24.16
N ILE A 90 -13.36 -9.54 24.94
CA ILE A 90 -13.16 -8.52 26.00
C ILE A 90 -13.03 -7.13 25.36
N ALA A 91 -12.23 -6.98 24.31
CA ALA A 91 -12.09 -5.73 23.59
C ALA A 91 -13.43 -5.21 23.07
N SER A 92 -14.29 -6.08 22.51
CA SER A 92 -15.63 -5.67 22.04
C SER A 92 -16.55 -5.17 23.17
N ILE A 93 -16.40 -5.71 24.38
CA ILE A 93 -17.15 -5.23 25.57
C ILE A 93 -16.60 -3.87 26.02
N LEU A 94 -15.28 -3.72 26.09
CA LEU A 94 -14.62 -2.49 26.54
C LEU A 94 -14.90 -1.32 25.59
N LEU A 95 -14.98 -1.57 24.29
CA LEU A 95 -15.30 -0.57 23.27
C LEU A 95 -16.72 0.03 23.40
N GLN A 96 -17.63 -0.64 24.13
CA GLN A 96 -18.96 -0.07 24.43
C GLN A 96 -18.89 1.07 25.45
N GLY A 97 -17.76 1.20 26.16
CA GLY A 97 -17.50 2.28 27.11
C GLY A 97 -17.19 3.61 26.43
N GLU A 98 -17.20 4.68 27.24
CA GLU A 98 -16.78 6.01 26.82
C GLU A 98 -15.24 6.12 26.74
N GLY A 99 -14.74 7.02 25.84
CA GLY A 99 -13.33 7.34 25.68
C GLY A 99 -12.77 6.90 24.32
N ASP A 100 -11.56 7.35 24.04
CA ASP A 100 -10.84 7.08 22.82
C ASP A 100 -9.90 5.88 23.01
N PHE A 101 -9.90 4.98 22.06
CA PHE A 101 -9.11 3.77 22.09
C PHE A 101 -8.18 3.66 20.87
N ALA A 102 -7.05 3.02 21.08
CA ALA A 102 -6.21 2.51 20.01
C ALA A 102 -6.10 0.99 20.12
N LEU A 103 -6.29 0.32 19.00
CA LEU A 103 -5.96 -1.08 18.87
C LEU A 103 -4.55 -1.21 18.30
N VAL A 104 -3.68 -1.85 19.07
CA VAL A 104 -2.27 -2.03 18.74
C VAL A 104 -2.04 -3.51 18.42
N TYR A 105 -1.43 -3.75 17.29
CA TYR A 105 -0.92 -5.05 16.87
C TYR A 105 0.61 -5.04 17.01
N ALA A 106 1.15 -5.94 17.84
CA ALA A 106 2.56 -6.01 18.14
C ALA A 106 3.14 -7.32 17.61
N ASN A 107 4.34 -7.26 17.02
CA ASN A 107 5.11 -8.41 16.55
C ASN A 107 6.52 -8.37 17.14
N ILE A 108 7.07 -9.52 17.53
CA ILE A 108 8.47 -9.62 17.99
C ILE A 108 9.39 -9.67 16.78
N ASP A 109 10.16 -8.62 16.56
CA ASP A 109 11.13 -8.57 15.44
C ASP A 109 12.14 -9.71 15.56
N ARG A 110 12.31 -10.47 14.48
CA ARG A 110 13.26 -11.59 14.38
C ARG A 110 13.05 -12.73 15.37
N PHE A 111 11.85 -12.93 15.88
CA PHE A 111 11.54 -14.02 16.83
C PHE A 111 11.97 -15.40 16.32
N LYS A 112 11.87 -15.65 15.01
CA LYS A 112 12.28 -16.91 14.39
C LYS A 112 13.74 -17.27 14.71
N LEU A 113 14.63 -16.27 14.80
CA LEU A 113 16.04 -16.49 15.14
C LEU A 113 16.23 -17.01 16.56
N VAL A 114 15.32 -16.68 17.50
CA VAL A 114 15.38 -17.22 18.87
C VAL A 114 15.18 -18.73 18.84
N ASN A 115 14.18 -19.22 18.11
CA ASN A 115 13.94 -20.66 17.98
C ASN A 115 15.06 -21.37 17.24
N GLU A 116 15.62 -20.76 16.19
CA GLU A 116 16.70 -21.34 15.38
C GLU A 116 18.04 -21.38 16.11
N LEU A 117 18.37 -20.37 16.93
CA LEU A 117 19.65 -20.25 17.62
C LEU A 117 19.66 -20.91 19.00
N TYR A 118 18.52 -20.99 19.66
CA TYR A 118 18.44 -21.53 21.03
C TYR A 118 17.57 -22.80 21.08
N SER A 119 16.24 -22.67 21.19
CA SER A 119 15.27 -23.77 21.09
C SER A 119 13.84 -23.26 21.10
N ASP A 120 12.87 -24.14 20.82
CA ASP A 120 11.44 -23.80 20.92
C ASP A 120 11.02 -23.51 22.38
N GLU A 121 11.62 -24.18 23.39
CA GLU A 121 11.37 -23.93 24.81
C GLU A 121 11.80 -22.51 25.21
N GLU A 122 12.92 -22.05 24.66
CA GLU A 122 13.41 -20.70 24.91
C GLU A 122 12.54 -19.64 24.21
N GLY A 123 12.07 -19.93 22.99
CA GLY A 123 11.06 -19.13 22.33
C GLY A 123 9.78 -19.01 23.16
N ASP A 124 9.30 -20.11 23.73
CA ASP A 124 8.15 -20.11 24.63
C ASP A 124 8.39 -19.28 25.90
N ARG A 125 9.62 -19.29 26.45
CA ARG A 125 10.01 -18.44 27.56
C ARG A 125 9.95 -16.96 27.19
N VAL A 126 10.48 -16.59 26.03
CA VAL A 126 10.41 -15.23 25.50
C VAL A 126 8.96 -14.78 25.31
N LEU A 127 8.10 -15.64 24.75
CA LEU A 127 6.66 -15.32 24.57
C LEU A 127 5.96 -15.07 25.90
N ARG A 128 6.26 -15.85 26.93
CA ARG A 128 5.72 -15.64 28.30
C ARG A 128 6.17 -14.31 28.89
N GLU A 129 7.44 -13.98 28.71
CA GLU A 129 8.00 -12.74 29.24
C GLU A 129 7.48 -11.51 28.51
N VAL A 130 7.34 -11.56 27.18
CA VAL A 130 6.70 -10.49 26.39
C VAL A 130 5.24 -10.30 26.84
N HIS A 131 4.51 -11.40 27.05
CA HIS A 131 3.15 -11.29 27.55
C HIS A 131 3.10 -10.61 28.92
N ARG A 132 3.99 -10.99 29.85
CA ARG A 132 4.09 -10.39 31.18
C ARG A 132 4.36 -8.88 31.09
N LEU A 133 5.31 -8.46 30.26
CA LEU A 133 5.63 -7.04 30.05
C LEU A 133 4.45 -6.26 29.47
N ILE A 134 3.74 -6.86 28.52
CA ILE A 134 2.53 -6.25 27.93
C ILE A 134 1.43 -6.10 29.00
N ASP A 135 1.19 -7.12 29.81
CA ASP A 135 0.17 -7.08 30.87
C ASP A 135 0.52 -6.06 31.97
N GLU A 136 1.80 -5.88 32.30
CA GLU A 136 2.26 -4.85 33.23
C GLU A 136 2.04 -3.42 32.66
N GLU A 137 2.02 -3.27 31.34
CA GLU A 137 1.74 -2.01 30.66
C GLU A 137 0.23 -1.70 30.52
N ILE A 138 -0.64 -2.68 30.76
CA ILE A 138 -2.09 -2.47 30.86
C ILE A 138 -2.38 -1.76 32.18
N LEU A 139 -2.65 -0.45 32.08
CA LEU A 139 -2.74 0.42 33.27
C LEU A 139 -4.17 0.61 33.77
N ASN A 140 -5.17 0.39 32.90
CA ASN A 140 -6.56 0.71 33.20
C ASN A 140 -7.42 -0.56 33.10
N TRP A 141 -8.47 -0.59 33.91
CA TRP A 141 -9.46 -1.69 33.89
C TRP A 141 -10.23 -1.80 32.56
N ASP A 142 -10.23 -0.75 31.74
CA ASP A 142 -10.85 -0.67 30.42
C ASP A 142 -9.84 -0.90 29.28
N GLU A 143 -8.68 -1.49 29.58
CA GLU A 143 -7.68 -1.93 28.62
C GLU A 143 -7.57 -3.46 28.62
N ALA A 144 -7.09 -4.03 27.51
CA ALA A 144 -6.90 -5.47 27.39
C ALA A 144 -5.72 -5.82 26.50
N SER A 145 -5.12 -6.98 26.77
CA SER A 145 -4.10 -7.59 25.91
C SER A 145 -4.43 -9.05 25.64
N GLY A 146 -3.80 -9.63 24.61
CA GLY A 146 -3.89 -11.05 24.32
C GLY A 146 -2.94 -11.47 23.19
N ARG A 147 -2.57 -12.74 23.18
CA ARG A 147 -1.77 -13.31 22.09
C ARG A 147 -2.67 -13.66 20.92
N ILE A 148 -2.36 -13.12 19.74
CA ILE A 148 -3.18 -13.29 18.53
C ILE A 148 -2.81 -14.58 17.81
N MET A 149 -1.53 -14.75 17.49
CA MET A 149 -0.94 -15.97 16.90
C MET A 149 0.58 -15.87 16.84
N ALA A 150 1.27 -17.02 16.97
CA ALA A 150 2.73 -17.10 16.89
C ALA A 150 3.42 -16.08 17.81
N ASP A 151 4.12 -15.11 17.27
CA ASP A 151 4.84 -14.02 17.94
C ASP A 151 4.09 -12.69 17.93
N ASN A 152 2.77 -12.73 17.69
CA ASN A 152 1.94 -11.54 17.58
C ASN A 152 1.00 -11.38 18.76
N PHE A 153 0.91 -10.16 19.27
CA PHE A 153 0.06 -9.75 20.38
C PHE A 153 -0.89 -8.62 19.94
N GLY A 154 -2.06 -8.58 20.54
CA GLY A 154 -3.03 -7.50 20.42
C GLY A 154 -3.19 -6.76 21.73
N MET A 155 -3.31 -5.44 21.68
CA MET A 155 -3.60 -4.61 22.84
C MET A 155 -4.71 -3.62 22.49
N LEU A 156 -5.71 -3.47 23.35
CA LEU A 156 -6.66 -2.37 23.33
C LEU A 156 -6.25 -1.38 24.42
N LEU A 157 -5.80 -0.22 24.04
CA LEU A 157 -5.26 0.79 24.95
C LEU A 157 -6.11 2.06 24.91
N ARG A 158 -6.30 2.69 26.08
CA ARG A 158 -6.92 3.99 26.17
C ARG A 158 -5.94 5.08 25.73
N VAL A 159 -6.39 5.93 24.81
CA VAL A 159 -5.52 6.92 24.15
C VAL A 159 -5.98 8.34 24.48
N HIS A 160 -5.08 9.14 25.04
CA HIS A 160 -5.31 10.57 25.24
C HIS A 160 -4.53 11.42 24.21
N SER A 161 -3.44 10.88 23.65
CA SER A 161 -2.65 11.51 22.57
C SER A 161 -1.65 10.52 22.00
N MET A 162 -1.29 10.69 20.71
CA MET A 162 -0.27 9.89 20.03
C MET A 162 1.05 9.89 20.81
N LYS A 163 1.50 11.03 21.32
CA LYS A 163 2.74 11.14 22.09
C LYS A 163 2.76 10.26 23.35
N LYS A 164 1.62 10.15 24.06
CA LYS A 164 1.51 9.28 25.25
C LYS A 164 1.53 7.81 24.86
N LEU A 165 0.87 7.45 23.76
CA LEU A 165 0.91 6.09 23.22
C LEU A 165 2.33 5.69 22.82
N GLU A 166 3.02 6.53 22.07
CA GLU A 166 4.43 6.32 21.69
C GLU A 166 5.32 6.10 22.91
N HIS A 167 5.15 6.89 23.95
CA HIS A 167 5.93 6.75 25.18
C HIS A 167 5.69 5.37 25.85
N ARG A 168 4.43 4.91 25.91
CA ARG A 168 4.09 3.59 26.45
C ARG A 168 4.71 2.45 25.63
N LEU A 169 4.59 2.50 24.32
CA LEU A 169 5.12 1.47 23.42
C LEU A 169 6.66 1.46 23.40
N ASN A 170 7.31 2.62 23.51
CA ASN A 170 8.76 2.70 23.63
C ASN A 170 9.25 2.12 24.97
N ARG A 171 8.54 2.35 26.07
CA ARG A 171 8.85 1.75 27.38
C ARG A 171 8.82 0.23 27.34
N LEU A 172 7.83 -0.37 26.65
CA LEU A 172 7.82 -1.81 26.41
C LEU A 172 9.09 -2.31 25.70
N ASN A 173 9.54 -1.57 24.69
CA ASN A 173 10.77 -1.91 23.98
C ASN A 173 12.03 -1.75 24.85
N GLU A 174 12.09 -0.74 25.69
CA GLU A 174 13.17 -0.56 26.66
C GLU A 174 13.23 -1.76 27.61
N GLN A 175 12.11 -2.17 28.20
CA GLN A 175 12.03 -3.32 29.08
C GLN A 175 12.40 -4.62 28.35
N LEU A 176 11.90 -4.83 27.14
CA LEU A 176 12.22 -6.02 26.34
C LEU A 176 13.70 -6.10 25.96
N SER A 177 14.35 -4.96 25.71
CA SER A 177 15.79 -4.92 25.39
C SER A 177 16.68 -5.39 26.55
N LEU A 178 16.17 -5.41 27.78
CA LEU A 178 16.86 -5.91 28.97
C LEU A 178 16.74 -7.44 29.12
N LEU A 179 15.91 -8.09 28.30
CA LEU A 179 15.72 -9.53 28.35
C LEU A 179 16.99 -10.25 27.87
N THR A 180 17.46 -11.18 28.69
CA THR A 180 18.65 -11.98 28.42
C THR A 180 18.33 -13.46 28.40
N ASP A 181 19.18 -14.25 27.75
CA ASP A 181 19.22 -15.71 27.85
C ASP A 181 19.68 -16.19 29.24
N ILE A 182 19.74 -17.50 29.44
CA ILE A 182 20.20 -18.13 30.71
C ILE A 182 21.65 -17.75 31.03
N GLN A 183 22.46 -17.40 30.03
CA GLN A 183 23.89 -17.05 30.20
C GLN A 183 24.08 -15.53 30.39
N GLY A 184 22.98 -14.74 30.41
CA GLY A 184 23.03 -13.29 30.55
C GLY A 184 23.28 -12.52 29.24
N THR A 185 23.23 -13.20 28.08
CA THR A 185 23.38 -12.55 26.78
C THR A 185 22.04 -11.94 26.34
N SER A 186 22.04 -10.68 25.91
CA SER A 186 20.81 -10.03 25.41
C SER A 186 20.39 -10.64 24.08
N TYR A 187 19.09 -10.95 23.93
CA TYR A 187 18.51 -11.37 22.65
C TYR A 187 18.47 -10.26 21.61
N GLY A 188 18.58 -8.98 22.02
CA GLY A 188 18.41 -7.83 21.15
C GLY A 188 17.02 -7.74 20.52
N LEU A 189 16.01 -8.30 21.18
CA LEU A 189 14.65 -8.31 20.70
C LEU A 189 13.98 -6.94 20.86
N ARG A 190 13.03 -6.68 20.00
CA ARG A 190 12.14 -5.53 20.09
C ARG A 190 10.76 -5.87 19.53
N LEU A 191 9.74 -5.13 19.99
CA LEU A 191 8.41 -5.14 19.42
C LEU A 191 8.30 -4.09 18.33
N LEU A 192 7.69 -4.48 17.24
CA LEU A 192 7.23 -3.59 16.18
C LEU A 192 5.72 -3.44 16.34
N PHE A 193 5.22 -2.23 16.16
CA PHE A 193 3.83 -1.90 16.43
C PHE A 193 3.13 -1.37 15.20
N GLY A 194 1.91 -1.85 14.98
CA GLY A 194 0.92 -1.24 14.12
C GLY A 194 -0.25 -0.76 14.95
N VAL A 195 -0.72 0.44 14.73
CA VAL A 195 -1.75 1.12 15.51
C VAL A 195 -2.93 1.48 14.62
N TYR A 196 -4.12 1.14 15.05
CA TYR A 196 -5.39 1.63 14.54
C TYR A 196 -6.09 2.45 15.63
N PHE A 197 -6.28 3.75 15.40
CA PHE A 197 -7.13 4.58 16.25
C PHE A 197 -8.59 4.24 15.96
N VAL A 198 -9.34 3.89 17.01
CA VAL A 198 -10.72 3.42 16.85
C VAL A 198 -11.63 4.60 16.60
N GLU A 199 -12.00 4.80 15.34
CA GLU A 199 -12.97 5.82 14.90
C GLU A 199 -14.40 5.30 14.99
N ASP A 200 -14.63 4.03 14.59
CA ASP A 200 -15.92 3.36 14.65
C ASP A 200 -15.88 2.18 15.64
N LYS A 201 -16.47 2.36 16.80
CA LYS A 201 -16.55 1.35 17.86
C LYS A 201 -17.50 0.18 17.52
N THR A 202 -18.33 0.32 16.47
CA THR A 202 -19.25 -0.74 16.03
C THR A 202 -18.56 -1.76 15.13
N MET A 203 -17.38 -1.42 14.61
CA MET A 203 -16.57 -2.32 13.79
C MET A 203 -16.14 -3.56 14.57
N PRO A 204 -16.16 -4.76 13.97
CA PRO A 204 -15.61 -5.96 14.60
C PRO A 204 -14.13 -5.80 14.99
N VAL A 205 -13.76 -6.24 16.19
CA VAL A 205 -12.36 -6.16 16.67
C VAL A 205 -11.39 -6.90 15.74
N SER A 206 -11.82 -7.97 15.08
CA SER A 206 -11.04 -8.67 14.06
C SER A 206 -10.65 -7.75 12.90
N ALA A 207 -11.56 -6.90 12.40
CA ALA A 207 -11.28 -5.93 11.36
C ALA A 207 -10.34 -4.82 11.85
N MET A 208 -10.49 -4.37 13.10
CA MET A 208 -9.57 -3.42 13.71
C MET A 208 -8.15 -4.01 13.84
N LEU A 209 -8.03 -5.31 14.21
CA LEU A 209 -6.76 -6.04 14.25
C LEU A 209 -6.11 -6.14 12.87
N GLU A 210 -6.90 -6.35 11.81
CA GLU A 210 -6.40 -6.36 10.44
C GLU A 210 -5.83 -4.99 10.02
N ARG A 211 -6.53 -3.90 10.34
CA ARG A 211 -6.05 -2.53 10.09
C ARG A 211 -4.74 -2.23 10.83
N ALA A 212 -4.66 -2.58 12.10
CA ALA A 212 -3.42 -2.43 12.87
C ALA A 212 -2.28 -3.31 12.29
N ASN A 213 -2.58 -4.54 11.85
CA ASN A 213 -1.59 -5.40 11.21
C ASN A 213 -1.12 -4.86 9.85
N LEU A 214 -1.99 -4.22 9.06
CA LEU A 214 -1.59 -3.54 7.81
C LEU A 214 -0.60 -2.40 8.09
N ALA A 215 -0.85 -1.59 9.12
CA ALA A 215 0.07 -0.55 9.56
C ALA A 215 1.44 -1.13 10.00
N LEU A 216 1.43 -2.27 10.71
CA LEU A 216 2.66 -2.98 11.09
C LEU A 216 3.44 -3.48 9.87
N LYS A 217 2.77 -4.12 8.90
CA LYS A 217 3.43 -4.65 7.69
C LYS A 217 4.17 -3.56 6.92
N LYS A 218 3.60 -2.36 6.83
CA LYS A 218 4.26 -1.20 6.24
C LYS A 218 5.55 -0.84 6.99
N THR A 219 5.51 -0.83 8.32
CA THR A 219 6.68 -0.55 9.16
C THR A 219 7.79 -1.59 8.96
N LEU A 220 7.44 -2.86 8.70
CA LEU A 220 8.40 -3.93 8.40
C LEU A 220 9.19 -3.68 7.11
N GLN A 221 8.60 -3.04 6.11
CA GLN A 221 9.23 -2.72 4.83
C GLN A 221 10.17 -1.51 4.90
N MET A 222 10.12 -0.72 5.97
CA MET A 222 10.98 0.45 6.15
C MET A 222 12.40 0.07 6.57
N PRO A 223 13.43 0.89 6.22
CA PRO A 223 14.78 0.73 6.75
C PRO A 223 14.78 0.70 8.28
N GLN A 224 15.70 -0.10 8.88
CA GLN A 224 15.73 -0.36 10.33
C GLN A 224 15.77 0.93 11.19
N GLN A 225 16.47 1.96 10.71
CA GLN A 225 16.63 3.25 11.40
C GLN A 225 15.33 4.09 11.43
N LEU A 226 14.40 3.81 10.52
CA LEU A 226 13.10 4.50 10.38
C LEU A 226 11.92 3.69 10.92
N LYS A 227 12.15 2.45 11.39
CA LYS A 227 11.12 1.58 11.96
C LYS A 227 10.59 2.18 13.27
N LYS A 228 9.56 2.97 13.13
CA LYS A 228 8.76 3.52 14.23
C LYS A 228 7.44 2.76 14.33
N ILE A 229 6.54 3.28 15.13
CA ILE A 229 5.17 2.82 15.24
C ILE A 229 4.44 3.13 13.92
N GLY A 230 3.93 2.11 13.23
CA GLY A 230 3.07 2.29 12.07
C GLY A 230 1.67 2.71 12.52
N VAL A 231 1.10 3.73 11.91
CA VAL A 231 -0.28 4.14 12.14
C VAL A 231 -1.08 3.80 10.89
N TYR A 232 -2.26 3.21 11.06
CA TYR A 232 -3.16 2.93 9.96
C TYR A 232 -3.75 4.21 9.42
N ASP A 233 -3.70 4.37 8.12
CA ASP A 233 -4.34 5.44 7.38
C ASP A 233 -5.28 4.84 6.32
N GLU A 234 -6.56 5.14 6.44
CA GLU A 234 -7.60 4.66 5.52
C GLU A 234 -7.37 5.14 4.09
N LYS A 235 -6.90 6.37 3.91
CA LYS A 235 -6.63 6.92 2.55
C LYS A 235 -5.49 6.16 1.88
N GLU A 236 -4.45 5.87 2.64
CA GLU A 236 -3.31 5.12 2.14
C GLU A 236 -3.68 3.66 1.86
N HIS A 237 -4.52 3.05 2.70
CA HIS A 237 -5.02 1.69 2.46
C HIS A 237 -5.83 1.62 1.16
N ARG A 238 -6.77 2.54 0.96
CA ARG A 238 -7.55 2.64 -0.30
C ARG A 238 -6.66 2.87 -1.51
N LYS A 239 -5.61 3.66 -1.36
CA LYS A 239 -4.64 3.87 -2.44
C LYS A 239 -3.94 2.55 -2.82
N LEU A 240 -3.47 1.77 -1.83
CA LEU A 240 -2.83 0.48 -2.07
C LEU A 240 -3.79 -0.56 -2.68
N GLU A 241 -5.05 -0.58 -2.25
CA GLU A 241 -6.07 -1.44 -2.86
C GLU A 241 -6.32 -1.03 -4.31
N ARG A 242 -6.37 0.27 -4.58
CA ARG A 242 -6.52 0.82 -5.94
C ARG A 242 -5.34 0.46 -6.83
N GLU A 243 -4.10 0.67 -6.36
CA GLU A 243 -2.89 0.28 -7.08
C GLU A 243 -2.90 -1.21 -7.43
N LYS A 244 -3.22 -2.07 -6.46
CA LYS A 244 -3.30 -3.51 -6.69
C LYS A 244 -4.39 -3.90 -7.70
N HIS A 245 -5.54 -3.24 -7.66
CA HIS A 245 -6.62 -3.47 -8.62
C HIS A 245 -6.17 -3.12 -10.04
N LEU A 246 -5.52 -1.97 -10.23
CA LEU A 246 -4.99 -1.56 -11.53
C LEU A 246 -3.89 -2.50 -12.02
N GLU A 247 -2.98 -2.93 -11.13
CA GLU A 247 -1.91 -3.87 -11.46
C GLU A 247 -2.44 -5.23 -11.95
N MET A 248 -3.50 -5.74 -11.35
CA MET A 248 -4.11 -7.00 -11.79
C MET A 248 -4.79 -6.90 -13.16
N ARG A 249 -5.16 -5.70 -13.61
CA ARG A 249 -5.86 -5.48 -14.87
C ARG A 249 -4.97 -5.03 -16.03
N MET A 250 -3.80 -4.44 -15.75
CA MET A 250 -2.96 -3.73 -16.72
C MET A 250 -2.64 -4.53 -17.99
N GLU A 251 -2.24 -5.80 -17.85
CA GLU A 251 -1.89 -6.64 -19.02
C GLU A 251 -3.11 -6.98 -19.90
N GLN A 252 -4.25 -7.23 -19.27
CA GLN A 252 -5.47 -7.53 -20.02
C GLN A 252 -6.01 -6.26 -20.67
N ALA A 253 -5.99 -5.14 -19.99
CA ALA A 253 -6.40 -3.83 -20.51
C ALA A 253 -5.59 -3.41 -21.74
N LEU A 254 -4.28 -3.72 -21.75
CA LEU A 254 -3.42 -3.47 -22.91
C LEU A 254 -3.86 -4.31 -24.12
N LYS A 255 -4.16 -5.60 -23.90
CA LYS A 255 -4.61 -6.53 -24.96
C LYS A 255 -5.99 -6.17 -25.49
N ASP A 256 -6.88 -5.70 -24.63
CA ASP A 256 -8.25 -5.32 -24.96
C ASP A 256 -8.35 -3.92 -25.59
N GLY A 257 -7.22 -3.18 -25.68
CA GLY A 257 -7.16 -1.86 -26.28
C GLY A 257 -7.81 -0.76 -25.43
N GLU A 258 -7.83 -0.93 -24.10
CA GLU A 258 -8.37 0.08 -23.18
C GLU A 258 -7.47 1.33 -23.08
N PHE A 259 -6.19 1.24 -23.48
CA PHE A 259 -5.27 2.38 -23.54
C PHE A 259 -5.39 3.09 -24.89
N ILE A 260 -5.76 4.36 -24.84
CA ILE A 260 -6.06 5.16 -26.03
C ILE A 260 -5.17 6.40 -26.05
N PRO A 261 -4.50 6.72 -27.19
CA PRO A 261 -3.80 7.99 -27.36
C PRO A 261 -4.79 9.14 -27.54
N TYR A 262 -4.72 10.13 -26.65
CA TYR A 262 -5.37 11.42 -26.82
C TYR A 262 -4.33 12.42 -27.29
N LEU A 263 -4.67 13.24 -28.29
CA LEU A 263 -3.77 14.22 -28.84
C LEU A 263 -4.01 15.58 -28.23
N GLN A 264 -3.02 16.12 -27.51
CA GLN A 264 -3.03 17.50 -27.07
C GLN A 264 -2.31 18.37 -28.10
N PRO A 265 -2.95 19.37 -28.71
CA PRO A 265 -2.35 20.16 -29.78
C PRO A 265 -1.24 21.08 -29.27
N LYS A 266 -0.16 21.19 -30.07
CA LYS A 266 0.89 22.20 -29.95
C LYS A 266 0.60 23.32 -30.96
N TYR A 267 0.44 24.56 -30.48
CA TYR A 267 0.17 25.73 -31.33
C TYR A 267 1.44 26.53 -31.60
N GLU A 268 1.69 26.82 -32.85
CA GLU A 268 2.73 27.76 -33.27
C GLU A 268 2.26 29.20 -32.99
N LEU A 269 3.09 29.97 -32.29
CA LEU A 269 2.72 31.32 -31.86
C LEU A 269 2.78 32.35 -33.00
N THR A 270 3.60 32.13 -34.02
CA THR A 270 3.75 33.06 -35.16
C THR A 270 2.50 33.11 -36.03
N HIS A 271 1.96 31.94 -36.39
CA HIS A 271 0.80 31.83 -37.29
C HIS A 271 -0.49 31.44 -36.56
N GLU A 272 -0.42 31.17 -35.25
CA GLU A 272 -1.55 30.75 -34.42
C GLU A 272 -2.27 29.51 -35.01
N THR A 273 -1.49 28.54 -35.51
CA THR A 273 -2.00 27.29 -36.10
C THR A 273 -1.49 26.08 -35.37
N ILE A 274 -2.21 24.96 -35.47
CA ILE A 274 -1.73 23.68 -34.94
C ILE A 274 -0.52 23.24 -35.76
N ALA A 275 0.61 23.06 -35.09
CA ALA A 275 1.87 22.68 -35.67
C ALA A 275 2.37 21.30 -35.27
N GLY A 276 1.74 20.69 -34.24
CA GLY A 276 2.04 19.35 -33.74
C GLY A 276 1.04 18.92 -32.68
N ALA A 277 1.25 17.77 -32.10
CA ALA A 277 0.46 17.31 -30.96
C ALA A 277 1.32 16.38 -30.07
N GLU A 278 0.94 16.29 -28.80
CA GLU A 278 1.48 15.26 -27.88
C GLU A 278 0.47 14.13 -27.68
N ALA A 279 0.93 12.89 -27.79
CA ALA A 279 0.11 11.70 -27.57
C ALA A 279 0.14 11.32 -26.07
N LEU A 280 -0.93 11.69 -25.39
CA LEU A 280 -1.13 11.40 -23.98
C LEU A 280 -2.00 10.17 -23.80
N VAL A 281 -1.51 9.18 -23.07
CA VAL A 281 -2.28 7.98 -22.78
C VAL A 281 -3.49 8.28 -21.90
N ARG A 282 -4.63 7.63 -22.22
CA ARG A 282 -5.82 7.56 -21.37
C ARG A 282 -6.22 6.11 -21.23
N TRP A 283 -6.46 5.66 -20.03
CA TRP A 283 -7.01 4.32 -19.79
C TRP A 283 -8.52 4.39 -19.72
N VAL A 284 -9.19 3.93 -20.76
CA VAL A 284 -10.66 3.94 -20.86
C VAL A 284 -11.19 2.56 -20.53
N SER A 285 -11.51 2.34 -19.27
CA SER A 285 -12.05 1.08 -18.78
C SER A 285 -13.54 0.96 -19.10
N PRO A 286 -14.03 -0.19 -19.61
CA PRO A 286 -15.44 -0.44 -19.80
C PRO A 286 -16.25 -0.41 -18.50
N GLU A 287 -15.63 -0.72 -17.37
CA GLU A 287 -16.28 -0.83 -16.06
C GLU A 287 -16.24 0.48 -15.27
N GLU A 288 -15.12 1.21 -15.34
CA GLU A 288 -14.85 2.38 -14.48
C GLU A 288 -14.85 3.72 -15.25
N GLY A 289 -14.91 3.67 -16.58
CA GLY A 289 -14.75 4.85 -17.41
C GLY A 289 -13.28 5.27 -17.53
N MET A 290 -13.03 6.58 -17.57
CA MET A 290 -11.68 7.11 -17.76
C MET A 290 -10.86 7.10 -16.46
N ILE A 291 -9.76 6.35 -16.45
CA ILE A 291 -8.75 6.34 -15.39
C ILE A 291 -7.61 7.28 -15.83
N PHE A 292 -7.27 8.23 -14.95
CA PHE A 292 -6.29 9.27 -15.28
C PHE A 292 -4.84 8.78 -15.13
N PRO A 293 -3.89 9.30 -15.95
CA PRO A 293 -2.48 8.90 -15.93
C PRO A 293 -1.83 8.96 -14.54
N GLY A 294 -2.15 9.96 -13.73
CA GLY A 294 -1.64 10.10 -12.36
C GLY A 294 -1.96 8.93 -11.42
N GLU A 295 -2.95 8.07 -11.77
CA GLU A 295 -3.28 6.88 -10.98
C GLU A 295 -2.43 5.66 -11.37
N PHE A 296 -2.11 5.49 -12.66
CA PHE A 296 -1.47 4.26 -13.15
C PHE A 296 -0.03 4.44 -13.62
N ILE A 297 0.39 5.61 -14.14
CA ILE A 297 1.77 5.82 -14.62
C ILE A 297 2.80 5.57 -13.51
N PRO A 298 2.68 6.15 -12.28
CA PRO A 298 3.66 5.89 -11.23
C PRO A 298 3.72 4.41 -10.80
N LEU A 299 2.59 3.70 -10.89
CA LEU A 299 2.51 2.27 -10.61
C LEU A 299 3.24 1.46 -11.68
N PHE A 300 3.02 1.79 -12.96
CA PHE A 300 3.62 1.09 -14.09
C PHE A 300 5.14 1.36 -14.20
N GLU A 301 5.59 2.55 -13.83
CA GLU A 301 7.02 2.83 -13.66
C GLU A 301 7.65 1.97 -12.56
N LYS A 302 6.97 1.84 -11.42
CA LYS A 302 7.44 1.06 -10.27
C LYS A 302 7.55 -0.44 -10.58
N ASN A 303 6.59 -1.02 -11.33
CA ASN A 303 6.57 -2.45 -11.65
C ASN A 303 7.17 -2.78 -13.03
N GLY A 304 7.60 -1.76 -13.81
CA GLY A 304 8.24 -1.92 -15.12
C GLY A 304 7.29 -2.07 -16.30
N PHE A 305 5.97 -2.12 -16.08
CA PHE A 305 4.98 -2.27 -17.16
C PHE A 305 4.93 -1.03 -18.08
N ILE A 306 5.44 0.10 -17.62
CA ILE A 306 5.50 1.34 -18.40
C ILE A 306 6.19 1.14 -19.76
N VAL A 307 7.19 0.24 -19.83
CA VAL A 307 7.92 -0.07 -21.08
C VAL A 307 6.98 -0.65 -22.14
N GLU A 308 6.11 -1.57 -21.76
CA GLU A 308 5.15 -2.16 -22.70
C GLU A 308 4.06 -1.15 -23.09
N LEU A 309 3.66 -0.28 -22.17
CA LEU A 309 2.71 0.79 -22.46
C LEU A 309 3.28 1.82 -23.43
N ASP A 310 4.52 2.28 -23.23
CA ASP A 310 5.17 3.25 -24.11
C ASP A 310 5.32 2.70 -25.55
N LEU A 311 5.74 1.45 -25.70
CA LEU A 311 5.83 0.79 -26.99
C LEU A 311 4.46 0.63 -27.67
N PHE A 312 3.44 0.31 -26.90
CA PHE A 312 2.07 0.26 -27.41
C PHE A 312 1.61 1.64 -27.89
N MET A 313 1.82 2.69 -27.09
CA MET A 313 1.48 4.06 -27.46
C MET A 313 2.21 4.50 -28.72
N PHE A 314 3.51 4.21 -28.82
CA PHE A 314 4.31 4.47 -30.00
C PHE A 314 3.73 3.77 -31.23
N GLU A 315 3.36 2.50 -31.11
CA GLU A 315 2.74 1.76 -32.21
C GLU A 315 1.39 2.34 -32.64
N GLN A 316 0.54 2.78 -31.66
CA GLN A 316 -0.74 3.43 -31.99
C GLN A 316 -0.52 4.74 -32.74
N VAL A 317 0.50 5.53 -32.37
CA VAL A 317 0.87 6.78 -33.08
C VAL A 317 1.36 6.47 -34.48
N CYS A 318 2.21 5.44 -34.69
CA CYS A 318 2.62 5.01 -36.02
C CYS A 318 1.42 4.66 -36.91
N LYS A 319 0.48 3.85 -36.42
CA LYS A 319 -0.77 3.48 -37.13
C LYS A 319 -1.61 4.70 -37.50
N MET A 320 -1.70 5.64 -36.60
CA MET A 320 -2.48 6.87 -36.81
C MET A 320 -1.86 7.77 -37.89
N ILE A 321 -0.53 7.94 -37.86
CA ILE A 321 0.18 8.73 -38.85
C ILE A 321 0.13 8.08 -40.25
N GLU A 322 0.33 6.75 -40.34
CA GLU A 322 0.16 6.00 -41.58
C GLU A 322 -1.25 6.20 -42.18
N ASN A 323 -2.30 6.08 -41.32
CA ASN A 323 -3.67 6.34 -41.77
C ASN A 323 -3.86 7.78 -42.29
N TRP A 324 -3.26 8.79 -41.66
CA TRP A 324 -3.29 10.16 -42.18
C TRP A 324 -2.59 10.26 -43.51
N TYR A 325 -1.42 9.63 -43.63
CA TYR A 325 -0.61 9.65 -44.84
C TYR A 325 -1.36 9.05 -46.03
N HIS A 326 -1.90 7.84 -45.87
CA HIS A 326 -2.63 7.14 -46.94
C HIS A 326 -3.96 7.80 -47.32
N ASN A 327 -4.60 8.53 -46.41
CA ASN A 327 -5.84 9.27 -46.68
C ASN A 327 -5.58 10.71 -47.19
N GLY A 328 -4.33 11.13 -47.37
CA GLY A 328 -3.98 12.45 -47.85
C GLY A 328 -4.27 13.60 -46.89
N TYR A 329 -4.43 13.29 -45.58
CA TYR A 329 -4.53 14.34 -44.59
C TYR A 329 -3.22 15.06 -44.35
N ARG A 330 -3.29 16.32 -43.87
CA ARG A 330 -2.11 17.03 -43.42
C ARG A 330 -1.49 16.32 -42.24
N ILE A 331 -0.25 15.87 -42.38
CA ILE A 331 0.51 15.27 -41.28
C ILE A 331 1.07 16.39 -40.41
N ILE A 332 0.87 16.28 -39.14
CA ILE A 332 1.52 17.08 -38.10
C ILE A 332 2.42 16.16 -37.27
N PRO A 333 3.59 16.63 -36.81
CA PRO A 333 4.42 15.85 -35.88
C PRO A 333 3.67 15.49 -34.62
N VAL A 334 3.78 14.22 -34.17
CA VAL A 334 3.19 13.74 -32.93
C VAL A 334 4.31 13.30 -31.99
N SER A 335 4.36 13.88 -30.81
CA SER A 335 5.31 13.46 -29.80
C SER A 335 4.77 12.35 -28.92
N VAL A 336 5.67 11.46 -28.50
CA VAL A 336 5.40 10.35 -27.57
C VAL A 336 6.44 10.34 -26.46
N ASN A 337 5.98 10.07 -25.26
CA ASN A 337 6.83 9.97 -24.08
C ASN A 337 7.63 8.68 -24.08
N MET A 338 8.88 8.73 -23.65
CA MET A 338 9.74 7.57 -23.39
C MET A 338 10.18 7.57 -21.94
N SER A 339 9.71 6.60 -21.18
CA SER A 339 9.97 6.51 -19.75
C SER A 339 11.35 5.95 -19.42
N ARG A 340 11.82 6.23 -18.20
CA ARG A 340 13.11 5.75 -17.69
C ARG A 340 13.23 4.22 -17.66
N GLY A 341 12.13 3.49 -17.57
CA GLY A 341 12.12 2.03 -17.52
C GLY A 341 12.84 1.36 -18.68
N HIS A 342 12.88 2.01 -19.86
CA HIS A 342 13.54 1.48 -21.05
C HIS A 342 15.06 1.29 -20.87
N PHE A 343 15.72 2.17 -20.13
CA PHE A 343 17.18 2.14 -19.93
C PHE A 343 17.66 0.95 -19.10
N LEU A 344 16.74 0.23 -18.46
CA LEU A 344 17.05 -1.03 -17.76
C LEU A 344 17.12 -2.24 -18.71
N VAL A 345 16.70 -2.07 -19.97
CA VAL A 345 16.64 -3.15 -20.96
C VAL A 345 17.73 -2.92 -22.03
N PRO A 346 18.71 -3.81 -22.21
CA PRO A 346 19.71 -3.66 -23.26
C PRO A 346 19.04 -3.58 -24.65
N ASN A 347 19.57 -2.70 -25.51
CA ASN A 347 19.11 -2.53 -26.90
C ASN A 347 17.60 -2.24 -27.04
N PHE A 348 16.99 -1.62 -26.02
CA PHE A 348 15.55 -1.32 -26.02
C PHE A 348 15.07 -0.55 -27.26
N PHE A 349 15.92 0.30 -27.82
CA PHE A 349 15.57 1.14 -28.98
C PHE A 349 15.33 0.33 -30.26
N ASP A 350 15.87 -0.89 -30.36
CA ASP A 350 15.61 -1.78 -31.50
C ASP A 350 14.13 -2.13 -31.60
N ARG A 351 13.41 -2.25 -30.48
CA ARG A 351 11.95 -2.47 -30.48
C ARG A 351 11.19 -1.29 -31.12
N TYR A 352 11.61 -0.06 -30.85
CA TYR A 352 11.02 1.14 -31.49
C TYR A 352 11.28 1.13 -32.98
N ARG A 353 12.50 0.80 -33.41
CA ARG A 353 12.86 0.70 -34.82
C ARG A 353 12.07 -0.40 -35.54
N GLU A 354 11.89 -1.58 -34.93
CA GLU A 354 11.09 -2.67 -35.47
C GLU A 354 9.61 -2.27 -35.61
N ILE A 355 9.06 -1.52 -34.68
CA ILE A 355 7.70 -1.00 -34.78
C ILE A 355 7.62 -0.02 -35.94
N LEU A 356 8.51 0.99 -35.98
CA LEU A 356 8.50 2.02 -37.01
C LEU A 356 8.57 1.43 -38.43
N GLN A 357 9.40 0.40 -38.65
CA GLN A 357 9.55 -0.29 -39.92
C GLN A 357 8.30 -1.02 -40.43
N ARG A 358 7.32 -1.24 -39.57
CA ARG A 358 6.06 -1.89 -39.96
C ARG A 358 5.04 -0.96 -40.58
N TYR A 359 5.25 0.34 -40.47
CA TYR A 359 4.29 1.36 -40.88
C TYR A 359 4.92 2.39 -41.81
N ASP A 360 4.12 2.95 -42.74
CA ASP A 360 4.52 4.00 -43.66
C ASP A 360 4.48 5.37 -42.97
N VAL A 361 5.46 5.64 -42.09
CA VAL A 361 5.56 6.86 -41.31
C VAL A 361 6.54 7.82 -41.97
N PRO A 362 6.14 9.01 -42.47
CA PRO A 362 7.05 9.99 -43.05
C PRO A 362 8.06 10.49 -42.03
N GLU A 363 9.29 10.75 -42.51
CA GLU A 363 10.39 11.30 -41.70
C GLU A 363 9.98 12.61 -41.00
N GLY A 364 10.36 12.77 -39.74
CA GLY A 364 10.03 13.91 -38.88
C GLY A 364 8.59 13.99 -38.39
N SER A 365 7.75 12.95 -38.65
CA SER A 365 6.37 12.91 -38.19
C SER A 365 6.22 12.44 -36.74
N ILE A 366 7.26 11.83 -36.14
CA ILE A 366 7.29 11.40 -34.74
C ILE A 366 8.40 12.16 -34.01
N GLU A 367 8.12 12.56 -32.79
CA GLU A 367 9.04 13.16 -31.83
C GLU A 367 9.07 12.32 -30.55
N ILE A 368 10.26 11.97 -30.08
CA ILE A 368 10.42 11.26 -28.78
C ILE A 368 10.68 12.30 -27.69
N GLU A 369 9.86 12.31 -26.65
CA GLU A 369 10.03 13.17 -25.49
C GLU A 369 10.75 12.43 -24.36
N LEU A 370 11.87 13.01 -23.91
CA LEU A 370 12.72 12.48 -22.85
C LEU A 370 12.71 13.47 -21.69
N THR A 371 12.38 13.04 -20.49
CA THR A 371 12.38 13.93 -19.32
C THR A 371 13.80 14.37 -18.95
N GLU A 372 13.95 15.61 -18.46
CA GLU A 372 15.23 16.18 -18.03
C GLU A 372 16.03 15.24 -17.11
N SER A 373 15.34 14.54 -16.21
CA SER A 373 15.96 13.64 -15.23
C SER A 373 16.75 12.47 -15.83
N LEU A 374 16.46 12.08 -17.07
CA LEU A 374 17.17 11.00 -17.77
C LEU A 374 18.62 11.38 -18.12
N PHE A 375 18.88 12.65 -18.31
CA PHE A 375 20.18 13.15 -18.77
C PHE A 375 21.21 13.32 -17.63
N PHE A 376 20.84 13.12 -16.36
CA PHE A 376 21.74 13.37 -15.23
C PHE A 376 22.85 12.34 -15.03
N ASN A 377 22.65 11.08 -15.42
CA ASN A 377 23.54 10.02 -14.99
C ASN A 377 24.55 9.57 -16.05
N GLU A 378 24.23 9.65 -17.37
CA GLU A 378 25.09 9.11 -18.44
C GLU A 378 24.91 9.89 -19.74
N ILE A 379 25.54 11.08 -19.85
CA ILE A 379 25.46 11.96 -21.01
C ILE A 379 25.86 11.24 -22.32
N SER A 380 26.83 10.30 -22.26
CA SER A 380 27.29 9.55 -23.44
C SER A 380 26.20 8.61 -23.99
N GLU A 381 25.47 7.91 -23.13
CA GLU A 381 24.37 7.01 -23.53
C GLU A 381 23.19 7.80 -24.10
N MET A 382 22.87 8.95 -23.49
CA MET A 382 21.84 9.84 -23.99
C MET A 382 22.20 10.41 -25.38
N THR A 383 23.48 10.82 -25.60
CA THR A 383 23.94 11.27 -26.89
C THR A 383 23.80 10.17 -27.95
N GLU A 384 24.17 8.95 -27.62
CA GLU A 384 24.01 7.79 -28.52
C GLU A 384 22.52 7.51 -28.83
N LEU A 385 21.65 7.59 -27.83
CA LEU A 385 20.21 7.41 -28.01
C LEU A 385 19.62 8.47 -28.95
N VAL A 386 19.93 9.76 -28.72
CA VAL A 386 19.45 10.85 -29.58
C VAL A 386 19.93 10.67 -31.02
N ASN A 387 21.16 10.24 -31.23
CA ASN A 387 21.66 9.91 -32.56
C ASN A 387 20.86 8.76 -33.20
N LYS A 388 20.56 7.68 -32.47
CA LYS A 388 19.73 6.58 -32.97
C LYS A 388 18.30 7.01 -33.30
N ILE A 389 17.72 7.94 -32.53
CA ILE A 389 16.40 8.53 -32.81
C ILE A 389 16.45 9.29 -34.16
N HIS A 390 17.46 10.14 -34.36
CA HIS A 390 17.64 10.89 -35.60
C HIS A 390 17.93 9.96 -36.81
N GLU A 391 18.78 8.95 -36.66
CA GLU A 391 19.03 7.94 -37.70
C GLU A 391 17.76 7.17 -38.11
N ALA A 392 16.82 7.04 -37.22
CA ALA A 392 15.51 6.45 -37.51
C ALA A 392 14.51 7.43 -38.15
N GLY A 393 14.90 8.68 -38.44
CA GLY A 393 14.05 9.71 -39.03
C GLY A 393 13.05 10.35 -38.07
N MET A 394 13.27 10.21 -36.76
CA MET A 394 12.44 10.83 -35.72
C MET A 394 13.14 12.07 -35.14
N LYS A 395 12.36 12.92 -34.46
CA LYS A 395 12.85 14.05 -33.65
C LYS A 395 12.94 13.69 -32.18
N CYS A 396 13.70 14.47 -31.42
CA CYS A 396 13.86 14.31 -29.99
C CYS A 396 13.72 15.65 -29.27
N SER A 397 12.96 15.68 -28.19
CA SER A 397 12.82 16.83 -27.29
C SER A 397 13.11 16.49 -25.84
N ILE A 398 13.52 17.51 -25.08
CA ILE A 398 13.67 17.42 -23.63
C ILE A 398 12.38 17.94 -23.00
N ASP A 399 11.80 17.12 -22.15
CA ASP A 399 10.58 17.43 -21.41
C ASP A 399 10.86 17.84 -19.95
N ASP A 400 9.90 18.55 -19.33
CA ASP A 400 9.95 19.05 -17.94
C ASP A 400 11.20 19.89 -17.61
N PHE A 401 11.77 20.60 -18.60
CA PHE A 401 13.00 21.37 -18.41
C PHE A 401 12.79 22.47 -17.36
N GLY A 402 13.66 22.43 -16.32
CA GLY A 402 13.65 23.39 -15.22
C GLY A 402 12.87 22.95 -13.99
N SER A 403 12.23 21.78 -14.02
CA SER A 403 11.59 21.19 -12.83
C SER A 403 12.60 20.60 -11.82
N GLY A 404 13.87 20.39 -12.27
CA GLY A 404 14.94 19.76 -11.50
C GLY A 404 16.23 20.59 -11.41
N TYR A 405 17.34 19.93 -11.13
CA TYR A 405 18.69 20.54 -11.14
C TYR A 405 19.23 20.59 -12.58
N SER A 406 18.74 21.51 -13.40
CA SER A 406 19.14 21.66 -14.80
C SER A 406 20.65 21.80 -14.95
N SER A 407 21.28 20.80 -15.57
CA SER A 407 22.66 20.90 -15.98
C SER A 407 22.72 21.49 -17.41
N LEU A 408 22.97 22.80 -17.55
CA LEU A 408 23.18 23.45 -18.84
C LEU A 408 24.29 22.78 -19.66
N ASN A 409 25.19 22.03 -19.00
CA ASN A 409 26.24 21.27 -19.70
C ASN A 409 25.68 20.18 -20.60
N MET A 410 24.50 19.61 -20.29
CA MET A 410 23.84 18.62 -21.11
C MET A 410 23.46 19.17 -22.49
N LEU A 411 22.94 20.41 -22.58
CA LEU A 411 22.54 21.05 -23.82
C LEU A 411 23.74 21.34 -24.75
N LYS A 412 24.98 21.37 -24.23
CA LYS A 412 26.18 21.52 -25.02
C LYS A 412 26.51 20.26 -25.83
N ASP A 413 26.30 19.09 -25.25
CA ASP A 413 26.80 17.83 -25.78
C ASP A 413 25.70 17.03 -26.52
N ILE A 414 24.42 17.29 -26.23
CA ILE A 414 23.28 16.55 -26.79
C ILE A 414 22.52 17.44 -27.80
N LYS A 415 22.35 16.94 -29.01
CA LYS A 415 21.68 17.64 -30.11
C LYS A 415 20.20 17.25 -30.18
N VAL A 416 19.38 17.76 -29.27
CA VAL A 416 17.94 17.63 -29.37
C VAL A 416 17.33 18.67 -30.30
N ASP A 417 16.08 18.48 -30.74
CA ASP A 417 15.38 19.36 -31.66
C ASP A 417 14.58 20.45 -30.93
N ALA A 418 14.04 20.10 -29.74
CA ALA A 418 13.19 21.00 -29.00
C ALA A 418 13.39 20.91 -27.48
N LEU A 419 13.00 21.99 -26.79
CA LEU A 419 13.02 22.13 -25.35
C LEU A 419 11.61 22.50 -24.88
N LYS A 420 11.01 21.67 -23.98
CA LYS A 420 9.71 21.91 -23.37
C LYS A 420 9.90 22.54 -21.99
N LEU A 421 9.31 23.70 -21.77
CA LEU A 421 9.34 24.43 -20.51
C LEU A 421 8.14 24.03 -19.67
N ASP A 422 8.42 23.47 -18.48
CA ASP A 422 7.40 23.05 -17.52
C ASP A 422 6.51 24.23 -17.07
N ARG A 423 5.24 23.94 -16.84
CA ARG A 423 4.24 24.87 -16.29
C ARG A 423 4.65 25.56 -14.98
N VAL A 424 5.53 24.96 -14.20
CA VAL A 424 6.03 25.51 -12.92
C VAL A 424 6.57 26.93 -13.11
N PHE A 425 7.14 27.24 -14.25
CA PHE A 425 7.62 28.57 -14.56
C PHE A 425 6.52 29.63 -14.69
N PHE A 426 5.26 29.21 -14.85
CA PHE A 426 4.12 30.12 -15.10
C PHE A 426 3.17 30.26 -13.92
N VAL A 427 3.23 29.35 -12.92
CA VAL A 427 2.30 29.33 -11.79
C VAL A 427 2.49 30.51 -10.83
N GLU A 428 3.70 31.07 -10.72
CA GLU A 428 4.04 32.15 -9.78
C GLU A 428 4.35 33.50 -10.45
N THR A 429 4.24 33.62 -11.78
CA THR A 429 4.91 34.68 -12.55
C THR A 429 4.11 35.93 -12.85
N GLU A 430 2.83 36.08 -12.50
CA GLU A 430 2.13 37.34 -12.82
C GLU A 430 2.74 38.58 -12.13
N GLU A 431 3.36 38.41 -10.96
CA GLU A 431 4.06 39.49 -10.23
C GLU A 431 5.57 39.25 -10.02
N ASP A 432 6.11 38.04 -10.35
CA ASP A 432 7.52 37.71 -10.10
C ASP A 432 8.42 38.08 -11.28
N LYS A 433 9.05 39.27 -11.18
CA LYS A 433 10.05 39.76 -12.14
C LYS A 433 11.21 38.76 -12.33
N ARG A 434 11.64 38.08 -11.27
CA ARG A 434 12.77 37.14 -11.33
C ARG A 434 12.43 35.87 -12.10
N GLY A 435 11.23 35.34 -11.94
CA GLY A 435 10.72 34.21 -12.73
C GLY A 435 10.70 34.54 -14.23
N LYS A 436 10.19 35.73 -14.58
CA LYS A 436 10.20 36.22 -15.96
C LYS A 436 11.62 36.34 -16.56
N ASP A 437 12.58 36.87 -15.78
CA ASP A 437 13.97 36.99 -16.19
C ASP A 437 14.62 35.62 -16.43
N ILE A 438 14.26 34.59 -15.65
CA ILE A 438 14.72 33.20 -15.82
C ILE A 438 14.17 32.61 -17.13
N ILE A 439 12.84 32.66 -17.33
CA ILE A 439 12.20 32.17 -18.56
C ILE A 439 12.84 32.81 -19.80
N ASN A 440 12.99 34.14 -19.78
CA ASN A 440 13.61 34.88 -20.88
C ASN A 440 15.05 34.39 -21.17
N SER A 441 15.83 34.14 -20.10
CA SER A 441 17.21 33.66 -20.25
C SER A 441 17.23 32.24 -20.86
N ILE A 442 16.29 31.36 -20.49
CA ILE A 442 16.19 30.01 -21.05
C ILE A 442 15.75 30.06 -22.52
N LEU A 443 14.75 30.88 -22.87
CA LEU A 443 14.30 31.04 -24.25
C LEU A 443 15.43 31.56 -25.16
N HIS A 444 16.16 32.56 -24.71
CA HIS A 444 17.34 33.05 -25.44
C HIS A 444 18.47 32.01 -25.59
N LEU A 445 18.69 31.21 -24.55
CA LEU A 445 19.66 30.10 -24.64
C LEU A 445 19.22 29.08 -25.67
N ALA A 446 17.96 28.66 -25.69
CA ALA A 446 17.41 27.72 -26.67
C ALA A 446 17.54 28.26 -28.09
N GLN A 447 17.21 29.54 -28.33
CA GLN A 447 17.38 30.22 -29.60
C GLN A 447 18.85 30.22 -30.12
N ASN A 448 19.78 30.52 -29.19
CA ASN A 448 21.22 30.51 -29.52
C ASN A 448 21.74 29.11 -29.88
N LEU A 449 21.11 28.06 -29.33
CA LEU A 449 21.39 26.67 -29.62
C LEU A 449 20.59 26.12 -30.81
N HIS A 450 19.74 26.94 -31.44
CA HIS A 450 18.84 26.58 -32.54
C HIS A 450 17.82 25.48 -32.16
N LEU A 451 17.43 25.43 -30.90
CA LEU A 451 16.39 24.54 -30.39
C LEU A 451 15.01 25.19 -30.52
N LYS A 452 14.01 24.42 -30.89
CA LYS A 452 12.62 24.85 -30.79
C LYS A 452 12.17 24.90 -29.33
N THR A 453 11.32 25.86 -29.00
CA THR A 453 10.81 26.04 -27.63
C THR A 453 9.31 25.76 -27.57
N ILE A 454 8.90 24.99 -26.58
CA ILE A 454 7.50 24.67 -26.31
C ILE A 454 7.22 25.03 -24.86
N SER A 455 6.24 25.91 -24.62
CA SER A 455 5.82 26.24 -23.25
C SER A 455 4.53 25.52 -22.89
N GLU A 456 4.57 24.77 -21.78
CA GLU A 456 3.45 23.97 -21.30
C GLU A 456 2.59 24.70 -20.26
N GLY A 457 1.34 24.23 -20.06
CA GLY A 457 0.43 24.77 -19.06
C GLY A 457 0.01 26.20 -19.32
N VAL A 458 -0.08 26.59 -20.59
CA VAL A 458 -0.52 27.94 -21.01
C VAL A 458 -2.04 27.97 -21.03
N GLU A 459 -2.64 28.61 -20.01
CA GLU A 459 -4.10 28.59 -19.80
C GLU A 459 -4.79 29.92 -20.11
N ILE A 460 -4.04 31.04 -20.12
CA ILE A 460 -4.62 32.39 -20.27
C ILE A 460 -3.94 33.21 -21.37
N ARG A 461 -4.70 34.13 -21.97
CA ARG A 461 -4.23 34.96 -23.10
C ARG A 461 -3.00 35.82 -22.76
N SER A 462 -2.87 36.32 -21.54
CA SER A 462 -1.71 37.10 -21.12
C SER A 462 -0.40 36.33 -21.18
N GLN A 463 -0.44 35.02 -20.86
CA GLN A 463 0.72 34.11 -21.00
C GLN A 463 1.10 33.95 -22.48
N VAL A 464 0.11 33.77 -23.36
CA VAL A 464 0.34 33.69 -24.82
C VAL A 464 1.05 34.93 -25.35
N GLU A 465 0.55 36.13 -24.99
CA GLU A 465 1.12 37.41 -25.43
C GLU A 465 2.54 37.61 -24.89
N TYR A 466 2.80 37.23 -23.66
CA TYR A 466 4.11 37.25 -23.04
C TYR A 466 5.09 36.34 -23.79
N LEU A 467 4.74 35.08 -24.04
CA LEU A 467 5.57 34.09 -24.73
C LEU A 467 5.82 34.47 -26.17
N LYS A 468 4.82 35.06 -26.84
CA LYS A 468 4.96 35.59 -28.19
C LYS A 468 5.95 36.76 -28.25
N ALA A 469 5.94 37.65 -27.25
CA ALA A 469 6.90 38.75 -27.13
C ALA A 469 8.34 38.30 -26.84
N MET A 470 8.52 37.07 -26.35
CA MET A 470 9.81 36.43 -26.02
C MET A 470 10.27 35.47 -27.15
N ASP A 471 9.60 35.51 -28.31
CA ASP A 471 9.90 34.65 -29.47
C ASP A 471 9.90 33.15 -29.14
N CYS A 472 9.00 32.69 -28.23
CA CYS A 472 8.74 31.29 -28.06
C CYS A 472 8.07 30.70 -29.30
N ASP A 473 8.48 29.48 -29.73
CA ASP A 473 7.97 28.89 -30.98
C ASP A 473 6.55 28.31 -30.79
N TYR A 474 6.33 27.50 -29.74
CA TYR A 474 5.09 26.76 -29.54
C TYR A 474 4.55 26.88 -28.11
N ILE A 475 3.25 26.70 -27.98
CA ILE A 475 2.55 26.60 -26.69
C ILE A 475 1.67 25.37 -26.66
N GLN A 476 1.46 24.84 -25.44
CA GLN A 476 0.58 23.71 -25.12
C GLN A 476 -0.09 23.97 -23.78
N GLY A 477 -1.44 23.78 -23.70
CA GLY A 477 -2.17 23.98 -22.45
C GLY A 477 -3.69 23.86 -22.60
#